data_9ed6c4f4e60c39aeec53c4b2bf9b2f86
#
_entry.id   9ed6c4f4e60c39aeec53c4b2bf9b2f86
#
_cell.length_a   1.000
_cell.length_b   1.000
_cell.length_c   1.000
_cell.angle_alpha   90.00
_cell.angle_beta   90.00
_cell.angle_gamma   90.00
#
_symmetry.space_group_name_H-M   'P 1'
#
loop_
_entity.id
_entity.type
_entity.pdbx_description
1 polymer ?
#
loop_
_entity_poly.entity_id
_entity_poly.type
_entity_poly.pdbx_seq_one_letter_code
_entity_poly.pdbx_strand_id
1 'polypeptide(L)'
;PLTWDDLMFQMEKRMSWKRAKMETVVQVFDPFAKNADGEFSKNPVELPARSFKQVIHWKDGEILIVETQDEQGQLLHFYYENKDELLSISLNDNRTLETEDILPHQLRFRSRYEDDRSRALEETGIIYKAIAYHISDDNHVFLRIGDFESGHFALLNPKTYDLISIHNRLWLEDENWLELKIVFKNYETYRWQTYAKVTEYFLDNRLFKRTTVSKIRTLSRLPIKELQEQAWKLRHLQTATLKNNYAL
;
A
#
# COMPACT_ATOMS: atom_id res chain seq x y z
N PRO A 1 29.04 10.00 -0.61
CA PRO A 1 27.59 9.99 -0.37
C PRO A 1 26.97 8.86 -1.17
N LEU A 2 25.99 8.15 -0.60
CA LEU A 2 25.23 7.11 -1.27
C LEU A 2 24.38 7.75 -2.37
N THR A 3 24.47 7.23 -3.60
CA THR A 3 23.65 7.69 -4.71
C THR A 3 22.38 6.84 -4.85
N TRP A 4 21.42 7.30 -5.65
CA TRP A 4 20.24 6.51 -5.99
C TRP A 4 20.62 5.18 -6.67
N ASP A 5 21.56 5.22 -7.61
CA ASP A 5 22.04 4.04 -8.33
C ASP A 5 22.71 3.02 -7.41
N ASP A 6 23.52 3.51 -6.43
CA ASP A 6 24.14 2.65 -5.41
C ASP A 6 23.06 1.96 -4.56
N LEU A 7 22.05 2.72 -4.14
CA LEU A 7 20.93 2.19 -3.38
C LEU A 7 20.15 1.15 -4.17
N MET A 8 19.82 1.45 -5.42
CA MET A 8 19.11 0.53 -6.32
C MET A 8 19.87 -0.77 -6.52
N PHE A 9 21.17 -0.69 -6.76
CA PHE A 9 22.06 -1.87 -6.87
C PHE A 9 22.07 -2.73 -5.61
N GLN A 10 22.11 -2.10 -4.43
CA GLN A 10 22.05 -2.84 -3.15
C GLN A 10 20.68 -3.48 -2.91
N MET A 11 19.62 -2.78 -3.27
CA MET A 11 18.27 -3.29 -3.17
C MET A 11 18.02 -4.41 -4.17
N GLU A 12 18.53 -4.35 -5.37
CA GLU A 12 18.42 -5.37 -6.39
C GLU A 12 18.93 -6.74 -5.92
N LYS A 13 19.97 -6.80 -5.13
CA LYS A 13 20.51 -8.03 -4.55
C LYS A 13 19.60 -8.68 -3.51
N ARG A 14 18.63 -7.96 -2.97
CA ARG A 14 17.74 -8.39 -1.87
C ARG A 14 16.29 -8.57 -2.30
N MET A 15 16.10 -8.99 -3.46
CA MET A 15 14.93 -8.96 -4.30
C MET A 15 13.62 -9.55 -3.82
N SER A 16 12.54 -8.96 -4.38
CA SER A 16 11.17 -9.43 -4.26
C SER A 16 10.94 -10.82 -4.85
N TRP A 17 9.85 -11.46 -4.44
CA TRP A 17 9.41 -12.69 -5.09
C TRP A 17 9.03 -12.42 -6.54
N LYS A 18 9.55 -13.22 -7.46
CA LYS A 18 9.18 -13.11 -8.89
C LYS A 18 7.68 -13.22 -9.11
N ARG A 19 7.03 -14.09 -8.34
CA ARG A 19 5.57 -14.29 -8.34
C ARG A 19 5.15 -14.68 -6.95
N ALA A 20 4.12 -14.03 -6.45
CA ALA A 20 3.57 -14.32 -5.14
C ALA A 20 2.04 -14.18 -5.13
N LYS A 21 1.42 -14.95 -4.25
CA LYS A 21 0.07 -14.70 -3.77
C LYS A 21 0.15 -14.36 -2.29
N MET A 22 -0.44 -13.24 -1.91
CA MET A 22 -0.48 -12.75 -0.55
C MET A 22 -1.94 -12.61 -0.12
N GLU A 23 -2.26 -13.09 1.07
CA GLU A 23 -3.55 -12.89 1.70
C GLU A 23 -3.35 -11.92 2.86
N THR A 24 -4.17 -10.87 2.93
CA THR A 24 -4.08 -9.85 3.96
C THR A 24 -5.44 -9.60 4.61
N VAL A 25 -5.41 -9.12 5.84
CA VAL A 25 -6.58 -8.56 6.53
C VAL A 25 -6.37 -7.06 6.64
N VAL A 26 -7.33 -6.30 6.16
CA VAL A 26 -7.35 -4.83 6.24
C VAL A 26 -8.38 -4.42 7.26
N GLN A 27 -7.97 -3.65 8.25
CA GLN A 27 -8.80 -3.06 9.28
C GLN A 27 -8.83 -1.55 9.09
N VAL A 28 -10.02 -0.98 9.01
CA VAL A 28 -10.24 0.47 8.88
C VAL A 28 -10.79 0.99 10.19
N PHE A 29 -10.19 2.07 10.68
CA PHE A 29 -10.55 2.74 11.92
C PHE A 29 -11.08 4.14 11.58
N ASP A 30 -11.90 4.71 12.44
CA ASP A 30 -12.29 6.11 12.31
C ASP A 30 -11.25 6.99 13.03
N PRO A 31 -10.40 7.74 12.30
CA PRO A 31 -9.36 8.57 12.92
C PRO A 31 -9.95 9.80 13.64
N PHE A 32 -11.20 10.13 13.36
CA PHE A 32 -11.90 11.28 13.92
C PHE A 32 -13.01 10.89 14.90
N ALA A 33 -13.05 9.61 15.30
CA ALA A 33 -14.00 9.16 16.33
C ALA A 33 -13.86 9.99 17.60
N LYS A 34 -14.99 10.50 18.10
CA LYS A 34 -15.07 11.24 19.35
C LYS A 34 -15.36 10.27 20.51
N ASN A 35 -14.76 10.54 21.64
CA ASN A 35 -15.11 9.85 22.90
C ASN A 35 -16.50 10.28 23.40
N ALA A 36 -16.96 9.69 24.51
CA ALA A 36 -18.25 10.04 25.11
C ALA A 36 -18.38 11.53 25.51
N ASP A 37 -17.26 12.20 25.74
CA ASP A 37 -17.19 13.61 26.11
C ASP A 37 -17.14 14.57 24.90
N GLY A 38 -17.20 14.02 23.68
CA GLY A 38 -17.16 14.78 22.43
C GLY A 38 -15.76 15.22 22.01
N GLU A 39 -14.71 14.86 22.74
CA GLU A 39 -13.31 15.09 22.36
C GLU A 39 -12.81 14.01 21.41
N PHE A 40 -11.89 14.38 20.51
CA PHE A 40 -11.23 13.40 19.68
C PHE A 40 -10.45 12.40 20.56
N SER A 41 -10.75 11.13 20.37
CA SER A 41 -10.05 10.08 21.10
C SER A 41 -8.55 10.15 20.83
N LYS A 42 -7.73 10.28 21.88
CA LYS A 42 -6.27 10.21 21.78
C LYS A 42 -5.77 8.79 21.50
N ASN A 43 -6.57 7.80 21.83
CA ASN A 43 -6.32 6.40 21.52
C ASN A 43 -7.22 6.00 20.35
N PRO A 44 -6.70 5.32 19.32
CA PRO A 44 -7.55 4.75 18.28
C PRO A 44 -8.61 3.89 18.97
N VAL A 45 -9.83 3.96 18.50
CA VAL A 45 -10.89 3.06 18.93
C VAL A 45 -10.33 1.64 18.81
N GLU A 46 -10.32 0.88 19.90
CA GLU A 46 -9.68 -0.44 19.97
C GLU A 46 -10.28 -1.44 18.95
N LEU A 47 -11.48 -1.15 18.47
CA LEU A 47 -12.17 -1.97 17.49
C LEU A 47 -12.20 -1.29 16.12
N PRO A 48 -11.82 -2.00 15.06
CA PRO A 48 -11.95 -1.48 13.71
C PRO A 48 -13.42 -1.27 13.35
N ALA A 49 -13.72 -0.15 12.68
CA ALA A 49 -15.06 0.13 12.16
C ALA A 49 -15.44 -0.87 11.06
N ARG A 50 -14.45 -1.34 10.28
CA ARG A 50 -14.63 -2.30 9.18
C ARG A 50 -13.40 -3.20 9.06
N SER A 51 -13.63 -4.42 8.58
CA SER A 51 -12.57 -5.38 8.28
C SER A 51 -12.81 -6.02 6.91
N PHE A 52 -11.75 -6.18 6.14
CA PHE A 52 -11.78 -6.76 4.80
C PHE A 52 -10.68 -7.79 4.66
N LYS A 53 -10.87 -8.72 3.72
CA LYS A 53 -9.81 -9.60 3.25
C LYS A 53 -9.34 -9.14 1.88
N GLN A 54 -8.03 -9.18 1.67
CA GLN A 54 -7.46 -8.97 0.34
C GLN A 54 -6.68 -10.18 -0.10
N VAL A 55 -6.83 -10.51 -1.37
CA VAL A 55 -6.02 -11.51 -2.06
C VAL A 55 -5.22 -10.79 -3.15
N ILE A 56 -3.92 -10.76 -2.97
CA ILE A 56 -3.01 -10.02 -3.82
C ILE A 56 -2.23 -11.02 -4.67
N HIS A 57 -2.31 -10.88 -5.99
CA HIS A 57 -1.49 -11.62 -6.95
C HIS A 57 -0.45 -10.68 -7.54
N TRP A 58 0.80 -11.06 -7.41
CA TRP A 58 1.94 -10.28 -7.80
C TRP A 58 2.84 -11.02 -8.77
N LYS A 59 3.17 -10.39 -9.89
CA LYS A 59 4.26 -10.78 -10.78
C LYS A 59 5.12 -9.55 -10.99
N ASP A 60 6.34 -9.62 -10.47
CA ASP A 60 7.28 -8.53 -10.38
C ASP A 60 7.47 -7.80 -11.72
N GLY A 61 7.19 -6.50 -11.74
CA GLY A 61 7.27 -5.62 -12.91
C GLY A 61 6.25 -5.89 -14.03
N GLU A 62 5.30 -6.81 -13.85
CA GLU A 62 4.38 -7.17 -14.91
C GLU A 62 2.90 -7.05 -14.50
N ILE A 63 2.53 -7.57 -13.32
CA ILE A 63 1.13 -7.68 -12.92
C ILE A 63 0.96 -7.48 -11.43
N LEU A 64 0.00 -6.65 -11.06
CA LEU A 64 -0.57 -6.54 -9.73
C LEU A 64 -2.09 -6.71 -9.81
N ILE A 65 -2.63 -7.65 -9.07
CA ILE A 65 -4.08 -7.84 -8.94
C ILE A 65 -4.41 -7.87 -7.45
N VAL A 66 -5.43 -7.11 -7.06
CA VAL A 66 -5.94 -7.07 -5.68
C VAL A 66 -7.44 -7.32 -5.69
N GLU A 67 -7.85 -8.43 -5.09
CA GLU A 67 -9.24 -8.74 -4.82
C GLU A 67 -9.55 -8.38 -3.38
N THR A 68 -10.47 -7.43 -3.16
CA THR A 68 -10.94 -7.05 -1.81
C THR A 68 -12.29 -7.71 -1.58
N GLN A 69 -12.41 -8.44 -0.47
CA GLN A 69 -13.57 -9.21 -0.09
C GLN A 69 -14.04 -8.81 1.31
N ASP A 70 -15.34 -8.91 1.56
CA ASP A 70 -15.90 -8.80 2.90
C ASP A 70 -15.57 -10.03 3.78
N GLU A 71 -16.05 -10.05 5.00
CA GLU A 71 -15.85 -11.17 5.92
C GLU A 71 -16.54 -12.46 5.46
N GLN A 72 -17.58 -12.36 4.63
CA GLN A 72 -18.31 -13.46 4.03
C GLN A 72 -17.65 -13.99 2.76
N GLY A 73 -16.60 -13.30 2.26
CA GLY A 73 -15.88 -13.66 1.04
C GLY A 73 -16.52 -13.11 -0.23
N GLN A 74 -17.52 -12.20 -0.12
CA GLN A 74 -18.09 -11.52 -1.27
C GLN A 74 -17.10 -10.49 -1.81
N LEU A 75 -16.87 -10.49 -3.12
CA LEU A 75 -15.99 -9.53 -3.78
C LEU A 75 -16.61 -8.13 -3.73
N LEU A 76 -15.88 -7.19 -3.13
CA LEU A 76 -16.26 -5.78 -3.02
C LEU A 76 -15.57 -4.91 -4.06
N HIS A 77 -14.28 -5.20 -4.30
CA HIS A 77 -13.47 -4.44 -5.22
C HIS A 77 -12.46 -5.34 -5.92
N PHE A 78 -12.21 -5.04 -7.19
CA PHE A 78 -11.22 -5.73 -8.02
C PHE A 78 -10.31 -4.69 -8.67
N TYR A 79 -9.02 -4.80 -8.40
CA TYR A 79 -7.97 -3.99 -9.00
C TYR A 79 -7.07 -4.87 -9.85
N TYR A 80 -6.81 -4.44 -11.07
CA TYR A 80 -5.90 -5.09 -12.01
C TYR A 80 -5.00 -4.04 -12.64
N GLU A 81 -3.72 -4.28 -12.63
CA GLU A 81 -2.72 -3.44 -13.27
C GLU A 81 -1.68 -4.30 -13.97
N ASN A 82 -1.38 -3.92 -15.19
CA ASN A 82 -0.22 -4.37 -15.94
C ASN A 82 0.45 -3.16 -16.61
N LYS A 83 1.45 -3.39 -17.47
CA LYS A 83 2.17 -2.30 -18.15
C LYS A 83 1.27 -1.42 -19.05
N ASP A 84 0.21 -2.00 -19.61
CA ASP A 84 -0.60 -1.39 -20.66
C ASP A 84 -2.01 -1.02 -20.18
N GLU A 85 -2.46 -1.59 -19.07
CA GLU A 85 -3.85 -1.47 -18.61
C GLU A 85 -3.94 -1.35 -17.09
N LEU A 86 -4.79 -0.43 -16.65
CA LEU A 86 -5.22 -0.29 -15.26
C LEU A 86 -6.75 -0.40 -15.22
N LEU A 87 -7.26 -1.29 -14.37
CA LEU A 87 -8.67 -1.50 -14.16
C LEU A 87 -8.98 -1.52 -12.67
N SER A 88 -9.90 -0.67 -12.24
CA SER A 88 -10.38 -0.60 -10.85
C SER A 88 -11.90 -0.66 -10.87
N ILE A 89 -12.46 -1.70 -10.26
CA ILE A 89 -13.90 -1.98 -10.29
C ILE A 89 -14.40 -2.11 -8.87
N SER A 90 -15.31 -1.22 -8.45
CA SER A 90 -16.09 -1.36 -7.23
C SER A 90 -17.41 -2.05 -7.56
N LEU A 91 -17.75 -3.11 -6.81
CA LEU A 91 -18.95 -3.92 -7.04
C LEU A 91 -20.12 -3.53 -6.12
N ASN A 92 -19.86 -2.72 -5.12
CA ASN A 92 -20.88 -2.16 -4.24
C ASN A 92 -20.81 -0.63 -4.30
N ASP A 93 -21.96 0.05 -4.22
CA ASP A 93 -22.09 1.51 -4.16
C ASP A 93 -21.42 2.17 -2.93
N ASN A 94 -20.77 1.38 -2.09
CA ASN A 94 -19.94 1.86 -0.99
C ASN A 94 -18.66 2.50 -1.55
N ARG A 95 -18.77 3.77 -1.92
CA ARG A 95 -17.70 4.66 -2.41
C ARG A 95 -16.52 4.88 -1.43
N THR A 96 -16.37 4.05 -0.42
CA THR A 96 -15.42 4.22 0.69
C THR A 96 -14.13 3.43 0.56
N LEU A 97 -13.92 2.71 -0.55
CA LEU A 97 -12.63 2.07 -0.85
C LEU A 97 -12.01 2.84 -2.02
N GLU A 98 -11.24 3.86 -1.69
CA GLU A 98 -10.42 4.55 -2.67
C GLU A 98 -9.29 3.62 -3.14
N THR A 99 -8.87 3.78 -4.38
CA THR A 99 -7.84 2.93 -5.02
C THR A 99 -6.52 2.96 -4.23
N GLU A 100 -6.21 4.09 -3.61
CA GLU A 100 -5.04 4.28 -2.74
C GLU A 100 -5.05 3.40 -1.49
N ASP A 101 -6.24 3.03 -1.01
CA ASP A 101 -6.40 2.14 0.14
C ASP A 101 -6.01 0.69 -0.15
N ILE A 102 -5.88 0.33 -1.40
CA ILE A 102 -5.79 -1.05 -1.86
C ILE A 102 -4.35 -1.44 -2.17
N LEU A 103 -3.50 -0.48 -2.58
CA LEU A 103 -2.19 -0.78 -3.11
C LEU A 103 -1.18 -1.21 -2.03
N PRO A 104 -0.53 -2.35 -2.23
CA PRO A 104 0.52 -2.81 -1.32
C PRO A 104 1.84 -2.09 -1.62
N HIS A 105 2.02 -0.88 -1.10
CA HIS A 105 3.25 -0.07 -1.30
C HIS A 105 4.54 -0.85 -1.09
N GLN A 106 4.57 -1.74 -0.08
CA GLN A 106 5.75 -2.54 0.18
C GLN A 106 6.13 -3.47 -0.98
N LEU A 107 5.18 -3.97 -1.77
CA LEU A 107 5.50 -4.86 -2.90
C LEU A 107 6.14 -4.10 -4.05
N ARG A 108 5.60 -2.94 -4.41
CA ARG A 108 6.16 -2.09 -5.47
C ARG A 108 7.55 -1.59 -5.09
N PHE A 109 7.73 -1.13 -3.86
CA PHE A 109 9.03 -0.69 -3.38
C PHE A 109 10.09 -1.80 -3.39
N ARG A 110 9.67 -3.06 -3.35
CA ARG A 110 10.55 -4.24 -3.41
C ARG A 110 10.69 -4.83 -4.80
N SER A 111 10.15 -4.21 -5.82
CA SER A 111 10.33 -4.65 -7.20
C SER A 111 11.80 -4.67 -7.60
N ARG A 112 12.19 -5.58 -8.50
CA ARG A 112 13.50 -5.60 -9.15
C ARG A 112 13.71 -4.42 -10.08
N TYR A 113 12.63 -3.92 -10.60
CA TYR A 113 12.65 -2.88 -11.61
C TYR A 113 12.73 -1.52 -10.93
N GLU A 114 13.72 -0.74 -11.32
CA GLU A 114 13.91 0.61 -10.78
C GLU A 114 12.69 1.49 -11.02
N ASP A 115 12.08 1.40 -12.20
CA ASP A 115 10.89 2.16 -12.57
C ASP A 115 9.72 1.92 -11.60
N ASP A 116 9.50 0.68 -11.16
CA ASP A 116 8.44 0.37 -10.19
C ASP A 116 8.74 0.97 -8.83
N ARG A 117 10.01 0.93 -8.39
CA ARG A 117 10.44 1.53 -7.12
C ARG A 117 10.34 3.04 -7.14
N SER A 118 10.81 3.66 -8.22
CA SER A 118 10.71 5.11 -8.42
C SER A 118 9.27 5.56 -8.42
N ARG A 119 8.41 4.87 -9.16
CA ARG A 119 6.97 5.14 -9.20
C ARG A 119 6.33 5.01 -7.81
N ALA A 120 6.67 3.97 -7.03
CA ALA A 120 6.14 3.80 -5.67
C ALA A 120 6.47 4.97 -4.75
N LEU A 121 7.61 5.64 -4.96
CA LEU A 121 7.99 6.84 -4.22
C LEU A 121 7.32 8.10 -4.80
N GLU A 122 7.30 8.24 -6.11
CA GLU A 122 6.68 9.38 -6.80
C GLU A 122 5.18 9.48 -6.51
N GLU A 123 4.46 8.35 -6.48
CA GLU A 123 3.03 8.28 -6.12
C GLU A 123 2.78 8.77 -4.68
N THR A 124 3.79 8.73 -3.81
CA THR A 124 3.74 9.32 -2.46
C THR A 124 4.34 10.74 -2.40
N GLY A 125 4.64 11.36 -3.53
CA GLY A 125 5.21 12.71 -3.61
C GLY A 125 6.69 12.81 -3.19
N ILE A 126 7.40 11.68 -3.07
CA ILE A 126 8.80 11.65 -2.63
C ILE A 126 9.75 11.84 -3.79
N ILE A 127 10.64 12.83 -3.68
CA ILE A 127 11.75 13.03 -4.60
C ILE A 127 12.86 12.03 -4.29
N TYR A 128 12.88 10.90 -4.99
CA TYR A 128 13.75 9.75 -4.67
C TYR A 128 15.26 10.00 -4.87
N LYS A 129 15.65 11.04 -5.58
CA LYS A 129 17.08 11.37 -5.80
C LYS A 129 17.77 12.00 -4.58
N ALA A 130 17.01 12.50 -3.62
CA ALA A 130 17.55 13.07 -2.39
C ALA A 130 17.74 11.96 -1.35
N ILE A 131 18.99 11.52 -1.13
CA ILE A 131 19.34 10.47 -0.18
C ILE A 131 20.29 11.02 0.88
N ALA A 132 19.99 10.78 2.15
CA ALA A 132 20.82 11.17 3.27
C ALA A 132 20.66 10.20 4.45
N TYR A 133 21.62 10.20 5.36
CA TYR A 133 21.41 9.60 6.67
C TYR A 133 20.60 10.53 7.56
N HIS A 134 19.69 9.97 8.30
CA HIS A 134 18.86 10.64 9.30
C HIS A 134 19.09 10.01 10.67
N ILE A 135 19.32 10.84 11.66
CA ILE A 135 19.50 10.39 13.05
C ILE A 135 18.26 10.89 13.80
N SER A 136 17.48 9.96 14.36
CA SER A 136 16.34 10.30 15.21
C SER A 136 16.77 10.82 16.58
N ASP A 137 15.84 11.39 17.33
CA ASP A 137 16.05 11.87 18.69
C ASP A 137 16.53 10.75 19.64
N ASP A 138 16.16 9.48 19.36
CA ASP A 138 16.62 8.29 20.09
C ASP A 138 17.99 7.77 19.61
N ASN A 139 18.72 8.54 18.81
CA ASN A 139 20.04 8.17 18.22
C ASN A 139 19.98 6.94 17.28
N HIS A 140 18.83 6.60 16.72
CA HIS A 140 18.76 5.59 15.68
C HIS A 140 19.13 6.20 14.33
N VAL A 141 19.94 5.46 13.57
CA VAL A 141 20.36 5.87 12.23
C VAL A 141 19.45 5.21 11.20
N PHE A 142 18.89 6.03 10.31
CA PHE A 142 18.09 5.61 9.17
C PHE A 142 18.72 6.10 7.87
N LEU A 143 18.40 5.43 6.78
CA LEU A 143 18.61 5.96 5.45
C LEU A 143 17.32 6.68 5.03
N ARG A 144 17.41 7.96 4.72
CA ARG A 144 16.27 8.78 4.28
C ARG A 144 16.32 8.95 2.76
N ILE A 145 15.19 8.75 2.11
CA ILE A 145 14.95 9.11 0.71
C ILE A 145 13.92 10.22 0.72
N GLY A 146 14.20 11.31 0.01
CA GLY A 146 13.31 12.46 -0.07
C GLY A 146 13.71 13.60 0.87
N ASP A 147 12.85 14.61 0.94
CA ASP A 147 13.11 15.85 1.63
C ASP A 147 12.35 15.93 2.96
N PHE A 148 13.09 16.13 4.04
CA PHE A 148 12.54 16.23 5.38
C PHE A 148 11.76 17.54 5.60
N GLU A 149 12.24 18.64 5.03
CA GLU A 149 11.63 19.96 5.22
C GLU A 149 10.26 20.04 4.55
N SER A 150 10.12 19.44 3.37
CA SER A 150 8.82 19.34 2.70
C SER A 150 7.86 18.37 3.38
N GLY A 151 8.37 17.46 4.22
CA GLY A 151 7.60 16.39 4.85
C GLY A 151 7.32 15.19 3.94
N HIS A 152 7.97 15.12 2.76
CA HIS A 152 7.82 14.02 1.81
C HIS A 152 9.09 13.17 1.79
N PHE A 153 9.12 12.11 2.58
CA PHE A 153 10.29 11.25 2.69
C PHE A 153 9.94 9.82 3.11
N ALA A 154 10.84 8.90 2.81
CA ALA A 154 10.81 7.53 3.31
C ALA A 154 12.03 7.26 4.18
N LEU A 155 11.87 6.49 5.25
CA LEU A 155 12.93 6.00 6.09
C LEU A 155 13.14 4.50 5.87
N LEU A 156 14.39 4.10 5.69
CA LEU A 156 14.80 2.72 5.50
C LEU A 156 15.81 2.32 6.57
N ASN A 157 15.85 1.04 6.86
CA ASN A 157 16.94 0.45 7.62
C ASN A 157 18.23 0.54 6.79
N PRO A 158 19.32 1.16 7.30
CA PRO A 158 20.54 1.37 6.53
C PRO A 158 21.32 0.08 6.22
N LYS A 159 21.00 -1.03 6.90
CA LYS A 159 21.66 -2.34 6.71
C LYS A 159 20.84 -3.27 5.80
N THR A 160 19.53 -3.25 5.96
CA THR A 160 18.63 -4.17 5.24
C THR A 160 17.87 -3.51 4.10
N TYR A 161 17.87 -2.18 4.04
CA TYR A 161 17.09 -1.36 3.09
C TYR A 161 15.57 -1.63 3.13
N ASP A 162 15.10 -2.25 4.22
CA ASP A 162 13.68 -2.43 4.45
C ASP A 162 13.05 -1.08 4.78
N LEU A 163 11.86 -0.83 4.24
CA LEU A 163 11.07 0.36 4.57
C LEU A 163 10.70 0.33 6.05
N ILE A 164 10.92 1.43 6.74
CA ILE A 164 10.47 1.62 8.12
C ILE A 164 9.23 2.49 8.14
N SER A 165 9.27 3.61 7.41
CA SER A 165 8.11 4.49 7.27
C SER A 165 8.15 5.29 5.99
N ILE A 166 6.97 5.73 5.56
CA ILE A 166 6.77 6.74 4.52
C ILE A 166 6.03 7.89 5.17
N HIS A 167 6.46 9.11 4.90
CA HIS A 167 5.84 10.34 5.37
C HIS A 167 5.43 11.18 4.18
N ASN A 168 4.23 11.74 4.24
CA ASN A 168 3.67 12.61 3.23
C ASN A 168 2.83 13.70 3.88
N ARG A 169 2.72 14.86 3.24
CA ARG A 169 1.81 15.94 3.61
C ARG A 169 0.76 16.08 2.54
N LEU A 170 -0.49 15.90 2.93
CA LEU A 170 -1.65 16.06 2.07
C LEU A 170 -2.16 17.49 2.22
N TRP A 171 -2.25 18.23 1.10
CA TRP A 171 -2.80 19.57 1.09
C TRP A 171 -4.33 19.53 1.12
N LEU A 172 -4.93 20.30 2.02
CA LEU A 172 -6.36 20.52 2.06
C LEU A 172 -6.70 21.92 1.53
N GLU A 173 -7.91 22.11 1.01
CA GLU A 173 -8.36 23.37 0.40
C GLU A 173 -8.29 24.59 1.33
N ASP A 174 -8.28 24.38 2.64
CA ASP A 174 -8.29 25.43 3.66
C ASP A 174 -6.88 25.85 4.17
N GLU A 175 -5.85 25.69 3.34
CA GLU A 175 -4.45 25.97 3.70
C GLU A 175 -3.91 25.10 4.87
N ASN A 176 -4.58 24.02 5.20
CA ASN A 176 -4.18 23.07 6.21
C ASN A 176 -3.47 21.86 5.57
N TRP A 177 -2.51 21.31 6.29
CA TRP A 177 -1.84 20.08 5.91
C TRP A 177 -2.32 18.96 6.81
N LEU A 178 -2.56 17.77 6.22
CA LEU A 178 -2.68 16.53 6.95
C LEU A 178 -1.40 15.72 6.79
N GLU A 179 -0.87 15.21 7.88
CA GLU A 179 0.27 14.33 7.85
C GLU A 179 -0.18 12.87 7.65
N LEU A 180 0.18 12.30 6.51
CA LEU A 180 0.04 10.87 6.25
C LEU A 180 1.36 10.17 6.61
N LYS A 181 1.29 9.20 7.53
CA LYS A 181 2.43 8.37 7.91
C LYS A 181 2.07 6.90 7.72
N ILE A 182 2.89 6.18 6.97
CA ILE A 182 2.78 4.73 6.79
C ILE A 182 3.95 4.09 7.53
N VAL A 183 3.67 3.13 8.42
CA VAL A 183 4.68 2.46 9.25
C VAL A 183 4.67 0.97 8.95
N PHE A 184 5.84 0.42 8.67
CA PHE A 184 6.05 -1.00 8.37
C PHE A 184 6.65 -1.70 9.58
N LYS A 185 5.97 -2.71 10.09
CA LYS A 185 6.29 -3.38 11.36
C LYS A 185 6.34 -4.90 11.23
N ASN A 186 6.94 -5.52 12.26
CA ASN A 186 6.95 -6.97 12.44
C ASN A 186 7.48 -7.69 11.20
N TYR A 187 8.69 -7.33 10.81
CA TYR A 187 9.34 -7.95 9.65
C TYR A 187 9.52 -9.45 9.87
N GLU A 188 9.03 -10.22 8.91
CA GLU A 188 9.18 -11.67 8.84
C GLU A 188 9.93 -12.06 7.56
N THR A 189 10.52 -13.24 7.56
CA THR A 189 11.22 -13.79 6.40
C THR A 189 10.44 -14.97 5.82
N TYR A 190 10.18 -14.91 4.52
CA TYR A 190 9.63 -16.01 3.77
C TYR A 190 10.48 -16.27 2.53
N ARG A 191 11.03 -17.49 2.39
CA ARG A 191 11.90 -17.88 1.28
C ARG A 191 12.97 -16.85 0.97
N TRP A 192 13.81 -16.55 1.97
CA TRP A 192 14.98 -15.64 1.89
C TRP A 192 14.65 -14.14 1.73
N GLN A 193 13.39 -13.78 1.76
CA GLN A 193 12.98 -12.40 1.62
C GLN A 193 12.19 -11.94 2.83
N THR A 194 12.51 -10.74 3.29
CA THR A 194 11.81 -10.08 4.38
C THR A 194 10.60 -9.31 3.87
N TYR A 195 9.56 -9.20 4.67
CA TYR A 195 8.38 -8.39 4.41
C TYR A 195 7.82 -7.86 5.73
N ALA A 196 7.19 -6.70 5.67
CA ALA A 196 6.46 -6.21 6.82
C ALA A 196 5.16 -7.01 6.97
N LYS A 197 4.99 -7.71 8.09
CA LYS A 197 3.76 -8.43 8.41
C LYS A 197 2.62 -7.47 8.69
N VAL A 198 2.91 -6.32 9.30
CA VAL A 198 1.94 -5.29 9.65
C VAL A 198 2.34 -3.99 8.99
N THR A 199 1.39 -3.34 8.32
CA THR A 199 1.50 -1.98 7.81
C THR A 199 0.41 -1.14 8.43
N GLU A 200 0.78 -0.04 9.08
CA GLU A 200 -0.14 0.87 9.74
C GLU A 200 -0.11 2.24 9.05
N TYR A 201 -1.28 2.81 8.87
CA TYR A 201 -1.49 4.10 8.23
C TYR A 201 -2.08 5.07 9.24
N PHE A 202 -1.41 6.19 9.42
CA PHE A 202 -1.80 7.24 10.36
C PHE A 202 -2.10 8.52 9.60
N LEU A 203 -3.17 9.20 10.00
CA LEU A 203 -3.52 10.54 9.58
C LEU A 203 -3.43 11.44 10.79
N ASP A 204 -2.56 12.45 10.78
CA ASP A 204 -2.25 13.31 11.94
C ASP A 204 -1.97 12.48 13.20
N ASN A 205 -1.11 11.47 13.09
CA ASN A 205 -0.77 10.53 14.16
C ASN A 205 -1.93 9.67 14.69
N ARG A 206 -3.07 9.63 14.00
CA ARG A 206 -4.21 8.78 14.35
C ARG A 206 -4.29 7.60 13.39
N LEU A 207 -4.35 6.41 13.95
CA LEU A 207 -4.47 5.19 13.15
C LEU A 207 -5.82 5.17 12.42
N PHE A 208 -5.81 5.09 11.08
CA PHE A 208 -7.03 4.95 10.29
C PHE A 208 -7.09 3.64 9.49
N LYS A 209 -5.93 2.99 9.24
CA LYS A 209 -5.90 1.71 8.56
C LYS A 209 -4.74 0.84 9.06
N ARG A 210 -4.99 -0.45 9.19
CA ARG A 210 -3.98 -1.47 9.46
C ARG A 210 -4.14 -2.61 8.47
N THR A 211 -3.05 -3.02 7.85
CA THR A 211 -3.01 -4.21 7.00
C THR A 211 -2.12 -5.24 7.64
N THR A 212 -2.61 -6.47 7.79
CA THR A 212 -1.86 -7.58 8.35
C THR A 212 -1.78 -8.71 7.32
N VAL A 213 -0.57 -9.10 6.96
CA VAL A 213 -0.33 -10.26 6.08
C VAL A 213 -0.61 -11.53 6.87
N SER A 214 -1.60 -12.29 6.44
CA SER A 214 -1.98 -13.57 7.05
C SER A 214 -1.27 -14.76 6.40
N LYS A 215 -0.97 -14.65 5.10
CA LYS A 215 -0.35 -15.74 4.35
C LYS A 215 0.39 -15.24 3.12
N ILE A 216 1.52 -15.87 2.83
CA ILE A 216 2.27 -15.67 1.59
C ILE A 216 2.56 -17.01 0.95
N ARG A 217 2.49 -17.07 -0.37
CA ARG A 217 2.91 -18.21 -1.19
C ARG A 217 3.64 -17.71 -2.44
N THR A 218 4.81 -18.24 -2.70
CA THR A 218 5.44 -18.09 -4.02
C THR A 218 4.80 -19.06 -4.99
N LEU A 219 4.60 -18.63 -6.22
CA LEU A 219 3.93 -19.41 -7.24
C LEU A 219 4.91 -19.71 -8.38
N SER A 220 4.87 -20.94 -8.90
CA SER A 220 5.58 -21.29 -10.15
C SER A 220 4.91 -20.62 -11.35
N ARG A 221 3.58 -20.48 -11.32
CA ARG A 221 2.76 -19.83 -12.34
C ARG A 221 1.60 -19.08 -11.70
N LEU A 222 1.32 -17.89 -12.19
CA LEU A 222 0.08 -17.15 -11.88
C LEU A 222 -1.01 -17.58 -12.85
N PRO A 223 -2.27 -17.73 -12.41
CA PRO A 223 -3.43 -17.97 -13.27
C PRO A 223 -3.86 -16.69 -13.99
N ILE A 224 -2.96 -16.12 -14.80
CA ILE A 224 -3.14 -14.77 -15.41
C ILE A 224 -4.38 -14.76 -16.32
N LYS A 225 -4.57 -15.80 -17.13
CA LYS A 225 -5.70 -15.86 -18.07
C LYS A 225 -7.03 -15.85 -17.32
N GLU A 226 -7.15 -16.65 -16.27
CA GLU A 226 -8.35 -16.74 -15.45
C GLU A 226 -8.65 -15.41 -14.76
N LEU A 227 -7.63 -14.73 -14.26
CA LEU A 227 -7.75 -13.42 -13.62
C LEU A 227 -8.10 -12.31 -14.63
N GLN A 228 -7.54 -12.35 -15.85
CA GLN A 228 -7.91 -11.45 -16.94
C GLN A 228 -9.34 -11.68 -17.39
N GLU A 229 -9.77 -12.92 -17.55
CA GLU A 229 -11.17 -13.26 -17.88
C GLU A 229 -12.14 -12.77 -16.80
N GLN A 230 -11.76 -12.87 -15.53
CA GLN A 230 -12.52 -12.33 -14.41
C GLN A 230 -12.63 -10.80 -14.50
N ALA A 231 -11.53 -10.11 -14.72
CA ALA A 231 -11.50 -8.66 -14.92
C ALA A 231 -12.41 -8.22 -16.07
N TRP A 232 -12.35 -8.92 -17.18
CA TRP A 232 -13.19 -8.64 -18.36
C TRP A 232 -14.68 -8.83 -18.07
N LYS A 233 -15.06 -9.93 -17.41
CA LYS A 233 -16.45 -10.17 -17.00
C LYS A 233 -16.98 -9.07 -16.06
N LEU A 234 -16.18 -8.68 -15.06
CA LEU A 234 -16.56 -7.64 -14.11
C LEU A 234 -16.75 -6.28 -14.79
N ARG A 235 -15.89 -5.92 -15.74
CA ARG A 235 -16.00 -4.70 -16.54
C ARG A 235 -17.33 -4.65 -17.32
N HIS A 236 -17.72 -5.77 -17.91
CA HIS A 236 -19.00 -5.85 -18.65
C HIS A 236 -20.22 -5.76 -17.73
N LEU A 237 -20.18 -6.35 -16.53
CA LEU A 237 -21.24 -6.23 -15.55
C LEU A 237 -21.41 -4.77 -15.08
N GLN A 238 -20.33 -4.07 -14.79
CA GLN A 238 -20.37 -2.66 -14.41
C GLN A 238 -20.97 -1.79 -15.52
N THR A 239 -20.57 -2.01 -16.78
CA THR A 239 -21.10 -1.28 -17.93
C THR A 239 -22.60 -1.55 -18.14
N ALA A 240 -23.07 -2.77 -17.91
CA ALA A 240 -24.48 -3.12 -18.00
C ALA A 240 -25.32 -2.46 -16.90
N THR A 241 -24.81 -2.43 -15.66
CA THR A 241 -25.47 -1.77 -14.52
C THR A 241 -25.60 -0.25 -14.76
N LEU A 242 -24.56 0.40 -15.27
CA LEU A 242 -24.61 1.83 -15.60
C LEU A 242 -25.65 2.12 -16.70
N LYS A 243 -25.74 1.31 -17.75
CA LYS A 243 -26.75 1.48 -18.80
C LYS A 243 -28.19 1.35 -18.28
N ASN A 244 -28.44 0.44 -17.36
CA ASN A 244 -29.75 0.26 -16.78
C ASN A 244 -30.16 1.41 -15.85
N ASN A 245 -29.21 2.04 -15.16
CA ASN A 245 -29.49 3.18 -14.28
C ASN A 245 -29.68 4.51 -15.02
N TYR A 246 -29.31 4.60 -16.30
CA TYR A 246 -29.54 5.78 -17.16
C TYR A 246 -30.71 5.58 -18.13
N ALA A 247 -31.39 4.43 -18.09
CA ALA A 247 -32.56 4.13 -18.95
C ALA A 247 -33.90 4.38 -18.25
N LEU A 248 -33.92 5.03 -17.09
CA LEU A 248 -35.07 5.59 -16.38
C LEU A 248 -35.00 7.11 -16.44
#